data_d81f94f4742bf274ebcd9a2254e0b3cf
#
_entry.id   d81f94f4742bf274ebcd9a2254e0b3cf
#
_cell.length_a   1.000
_cell.length_b   1.000
_cell.length_c   1.000
_cell.angle_alpha   90.00
_cell.angle_beta   90.00
_cell.angle_gamma   90.00
#
_symmetry.space_group_name_H-M   'P 1'
#
loop_
_entity.id
_entity.type
_entity.pdbx_description
1 polymer ?
#
loop_
_entity_poly.entity_id
_entity_poly.type
_entity_poly.pdbx_seq_one_letter_code
_entity_poly.pdbx_strand_id
1 'polypeptide(L)'
;MYVRDLDVRDFRSWPELNVQLGPGITLFVGRNGFGKTNIVEAIGYTAHLSSHRVSHDAPLVRQGADSARVSITAVNQGRELTTHLLIKPHAANQAQINRTRLRSPRELLGVVKTVLFSPEDLALVRGEPAGRRAYLDSIIASRTPRLAGVKADYDKVLKQRNALLKSASASLRRGYSDSDGAAALATLDTWDAQLARLGAQVIAARLALVDALLDHIPAAYSGLAPESRPAHVEYKSTIDTSDREVLEAV
;
A
#
# COMPACT_ATOMS: atom_id res chain seq x y z
N MET A 1 15.48 -6.74 -12.76
CA MET A 1 14.16 -6.48 -13.38
C MET A 1 14.15 -5.06 -13.92
N TYR A 2 13.53 -4.83 -15.09
CA TYR A 2 13.25 -3.50 -15.62
C TYR A 2 11.93 -3.50 -16.39
N VAL A 3 11.30 -2.35 -16.52
CA VAL A 3 10.11 -2.16 -17.37
C VAL A 3 10.60 -1.95 -18.79
N ARG A 4 10.16 -2.79 -19.73
CA ARG A 4 10.48 -2.65 -21.16
C ARG A 4 9.44 -1.81 -21.88
N ASP A 5 8.17 -2.12 -21.71
CA ASP A 5 7.09 -1.39 -22.36
C ASP A 5 6.11 -0.85 -21.31
N LEU A 6 5.69 0.38 -21.51
CA LEU A 6 4.62 1.03 -20.76
C LEU A 6 3.57 1.54 -21.75
N ASP A 7 2.36 1.04 -21.66
CA ASP A 7 1.18 1.53 -22.38
C ASP A 7 0.19 2.10 -21.35
N VAL A 8 -0.23 3.32 -21.59
CA VAL A 8 -1.14 4.05 -20.70
C VAL A 8 -2.27 4.64 -21.54
N ARG A 9 -3.51 4.47 -21.08
CA ARG A 9 -4.70 5.09 -21.69
C ARG A 9 -5.57 5.74 -20.64
N ASP A 10 -6.01 6.97 -20.93
CA ASP A 10 -6.88 7.78 -20.08
C ASP A 10 -6.44 7.87 -18.61
N PHE A 11 -5.13 7.93 -18.39
CA PHE A 11 -4.53 8.04 -17.07
C PHE A 11 -3.99 9.45 -16.83
N ARG A 12 -4.51 10.12 -15.81
CA ARG A 12 -4.12 11.50 -15.45
C ARG A 12 -4.32 12.45 -16.64
N SER A 13 -3.22 13.02 -17.17
CA SER A 13 -3.22 13.92 -18.32
C SER A 13 -3.04 13.20 -19.65
N TRP A 14 -2.77 11.90 -19.63
CA TRP A 14 -2.47 11.13 -20.84
C TRP A 14 -3.72 10.46 -21.42
N PRO A 15 -4.20 10.90 -22.59
CA PRO A 15 -5.23 10.13 -23.31
C PRO A 15 -4.65 8.80 -23.81
N GLU A 16 -3.43 8.84 -24.34
CA GLU A 16 -2.65 7.68 -24.76
C GLU A 16 -1.17 7.98 -24.65
N LEU A 17 -0.40 7.02 -24.17
CA LEU A 17 1.05 7.08 -24.12
C LEU A 17 1.62 5.67 -24.26
N ASN A 18 2.56 5.51 -25.22
CA ASN A 18 3.35 4.30 -25.40
C ASN A 18 4.82 4.66 -25.24
N VAL A 19 5.52 3.98 -24.35
CA VAL A 19 6.94 4.19 -24.10
C VAL A 19 7.66 2.86 -24.07
N GLN A 20 8.74 2.75 -24.85
CA GLN A 20 9.70 1.67 -24.74
C GLN A 20 10.90 2.12 -23.94
N LEU A 21 11.27 1.33 -22.95
CA LEU A 21 12.34 1.58 -22.00
C LEU A 21 13.40 0.47 -22.13
N GLY A 22 14.66 0.83 -21.89
CA GLY A 22 15.76 -0.12 -21.82
C GLY A 22 16.21 -0.41 -20.40
N PRO A 23 17.10 -1.39 -20.20
CA PRO A 23 17.82 -1.53 -18.96
C PRO A 23 18.73 -0.30 -18.77
N GLY A 24 18.74 0.27 -17.56
CA GLY A 24 19.55 1.43 -17.22
C GLY A 24 18.73 2.68 -16.90
N ILE A 25 19.35 3.84 -17.06
CA ILE A 25 18.75 5.11 -16.70
C ILE A 25 17.89 5.65 -17.84
N THR A 26 16.66 6.00 -17.55
CA THR A 26 15.76 6.73 -18.47
C THR A 26 15.42 8.08 -17.88
N LEU A 27 15.61 9.14 -18.66
CA LEU A 27 15.32 10.51 -18.27
C LEU A 27 14.12 11.05 -19.06
N PHE A 28 13.04 11.44 -18.36
CA PHE A 28 11.90 12.14 -18.96
C PHE A 28 12.09 13.65 -18.85
N VAL A 29 12.29 14.31 -20.00
CA VAL A 29 12.54 15.75 -20.09
C VAL A 29 11.35 16.46 -20.73
N GLY A 30 11.04 17.67 -20.28
CA GLY A 30 9.96 18.48 -20.83
C GLY A 30 9.48 19.54 -19.85
N ARG A 31 8.57 20.41 -20.29
CA ARG A 31 7.98 21.48 -19.48
C ARG A 31 7.20 20.93 -18.28
N ASN A 32 7.09 21.71 -17.21
CA ASN A 32 6.27 21.36 -16.06
C ASN A 32 4.77 21.31 -16.45
N GLY A 33 4.02 20.43 -15.84
CA GLY A 33 2.60 20.22 -16.15
C GLY A 33 2.33 19.23 -17.30
N PHE A 34 3.35 18.81 -18.07
CA PHE A 34 3.18 17.91 -19.24
C PHE A 34 3.15 16.41 -18.89
N GLY A 35 2.89 16.06 -17.64
CA GLY A 35 2.59 14.67 -17.27
C GLY A 35 3.81 13.76 -17.05
N LYS A 36 5.06 14.27 -16.96
CA LYS A 36 6.25 13.45 -16.72
C LYS A 36 6.11 12.58 -15.47
N THR A 37 5.68 13.18 -14.36
CA THR A 37 5.45 12.48 -13.09
C THR A 37 4.33 11.44 -13.20
N ASN A 38 3.34 11.67 -14.06
CA ASN A 38 2.23 10.73 -14.26
C ASN A 38 2.72 9.41 -14.91
N ILE A 39 3.82 9.44 -15.67
CA ILE A 39 4.46 8.23 -16.25
C ILE A 39 5.01 7.36 -15.10
N VAL A 40 5.78 7.98 -14.21
CA VAL A 40 6.35 7.29 -13.04
C VAL A 40 5.25 6.81 -12.09
N GLU A 41 4.21 7.64 -11.89
CA GLU A 41 3.04 7.27 -11.08
C GLU A 41 2.30 6.05 -11.64
N ALA A 42 2.15 5.92 -12.95
CA ALA A 42 1.52 4.77 -13.58
C ALA A 42 2.30 3.47 -13.30
N ILE A 43 3.63 3.52 -13.38
CA ILE A 43 4.50 2.37 -13.05
C ILE A 43 4.36 2.03 -11.57
N GLY A 44 4.49 3.01 -10.67
CA GLY A 44 4.36 2.83 -9.24
C GLY A 44 2.99 2.31 -8.83
N TYR A 45 1.92 2.83 -9.43
CA TYR A 45 0.56 2.39 -9.16
C TYR A 45 0.33 0.91 -9.54
N THR A 46 0.90 0.45 -10.66
CA THR A 46 0.81 -0.97 -11.05
C THR A 46 1.53 -1.88 -10.05
N ALA A 47 2.62 -1.41 -9.45
CA ALA A 47 3.41 -2.19 -8.49
C ALA A 47 2.79 -2.22 -7.10
N HIS A 48 2.16 -1.13 -6.66
CA HIS A 48 1.70 -0.96 -5.28
C HIS A 48 0.17 -0.90 -5.13
N LEU A 49 -0.58 -0.77 -6.22
CA LEU A 49 -2.04 -0.55 -6.27
C LEU A 49 -2.48 0.66 -5.42
N SER A 50 -1.59 1.62 -5.29
CA SER A 50 -1.82 2.89 -4.59
C SER A 50 -0.98 3.99 -5.22
N SER A 51 -1.47 5.21 -5.20
CA SER A 51 -0.71 6.37 -5.63
C SER A 51 -0.06 7.05 -4.41
N HIS A 52 1.18 7.53 -4.59
CA HIS A 52 1.87 8.37 -3.61
C HIS A 52 1.31 9.79 -3.55
N ARG A 53 0.47 10.18 -4.51
CA ARG A 53 -0.07 11.55 -4.65
C ARG A 53 -1.54 11.67 -4.27
N VAL A 54 -2.31 10.60 -4.32
CA VAL A 54 -3.75 10.62 -4.05
C VAL A 54 -4.19 9.40 -3.26
N SER A 55 -5.19 9.58 -2.42
CA SER A 55 -5.70 8.54 -1.52
C SER A 55 -6.79 7.66 -2.14
N HIS A 56 -7.28 7.98 -3.34
CA HIS A 56 -8.33 7.26 -4.04
C HIS A 56 -8.12 7.30 -5.56
N ASP A 57 -8.76 6.39 -6.28
CA ASP A 57 -8.45 6.12 -7.69
C ASP A 57 -9.08 7.12 -8.67
N ALA A 58 -10.15 7.81 -8.29
CA ALA A 58 -10.85 8.71 -9.21
C ALA A 58 -9.95 9.76 -9.89
N PRO A 59 -8.99 10.42 -9.19
CA PRO A 59 -8.10 11.37 -9.84
C PRO A 59 -7.06 10.75 -10.78
N LEU A 60 -6.92 9.42 -10.80
CA LEU A 60 -6.03 8.72 -11.72
C LEU A 60 -6.64 8.59 -13.12
N VAL A 61 -7.95 8.59 -13.20
CA VAL A 61 -8.68 8.53 -14.47
C VAL A 61 -8.74 9.93 -15.08
N ARG A 62 -8.44 10.02 -16.39
CA ARG A 62 -8.48 11.29 -17.12
C ARG A 62 -9.88 11.88 -17.07
N GLN A 63 -9.97 13.18 -16.92
CA GLN A 63 -11.24 13.90 -16.92
C GLN A 63 -12.05 13.60 -18.21
N GLY A 64 -13.30 13.17 -18.03
CA GLY A 64 -14.20 12.81 -19.12
C GLY A 64 -14.07 11.35 -19.60
N ALA A 65 -13.19 10.55 -18.99
CA ALA A 65 -13.07 9.12 -19.26
C ALA A 65 -13.72 8.27 -18.15
N ASP A 66 -14.24 7.10 -18.51
CA ASP A 66 -14.90 6.17 -17.58
C ASP A 66 -13.89 5.31 -16.80
N SER A 67 -12.70 5.13 -17.33
CA SER A 67 -11.67 4.29 -16.73
C SER A 67 -10.30 4.66 -17.29
N ALA A 68 -9.24 4.29 -16.56
CA ALA A 68 -7.87 4.35 -17.04
C ALA A 68 -7.30 2.93 -17.20
N ARG A 69 -6.38 2.77 -18.15
CA ARG A 69 -5.65 1.51 -18.33
C ARG A 69 -4.15 1.77 -18.25
N VAL A 70 -3.47 0.90 -17.51
CA VAL A 70 -2.02 0.85 -17.46
C VAL A 70 -1.58 -0.57 -17.78
N SER A 71 -0.73 -0.73 -18.77
CA SER A 71 -0.13 -2.02 -19.13
C SER A 71 1.39 -1.89 -19.06
N ILE A 72 2.04 -2.85 -18.40
CA ILE A 72 3.49 -2.88 -18.23
C ILE A 72 4.01 -4.24 -18.65
N THR A 73 4.99 -4.26 -19.55
CA THR A 73 5.82 -5.44 -19.79
C THR A 73 7.12 -5.29 -19.03
N ALA A 74 7.31 -6.14 -18.03
CA ALA A 74 8.54 -6.21 -17.24
C ALA A 74 9.40 -7.39 -17.66
N VAL A 75 10.71 -7.18 -17.69
CA VAL A 75 11.71 -8.21 -17.97
C VAL A 75 12.50 -8.49 -16.71
N ASN A 76 12.56 -9.76 -16.31
CA ASN A 76 13.35 -10.22 -15.16
C ASN A 76 14.11 -11.49 -15.50
N GLN A 77 15.44 -11.43 -15.48
CA GLN A 77 16.31 -12.57 -15.82
C GLN A 77 15.94 -13.23 -17.17
N GLY A 78 15.69 -12.41 -18.19
CA GLY A 78 15.32 -12.86 -19.53
C GLY A 78 13.87 -13.34 -19.69
N ARG A 79 13.08 -13.37 -18.63
CA ARG A 79 11.65 -13.71 -18.68
C ARG A 79 10.81 -12.45 -18.74
N GLU A 80 9.83 -12.46 -19.63
CA GLU A 80 8.89 -11.36 -19.84
C GLU A 80 7.56 -11.67 -19.16
N LEU A 81 6.98 -10.64 -18.59
CA LEU A 81 5.66 -10.69 -18.00
C LEU A 81 4.94 -9.37 -18.23
N THR A 82 3.74 -9.45 -18.80
CA THR A 82 2.91 -8.28 -19.04
C THR A 82 1.76 -8.22 -18.03
N THR A 83 1.63 -7.10 -17.35
CA THR A 83 0.51 -6.81 -16.45
C THR A 83 -0.41 -5.80 -17.12
N HIS A 84 -1.72 -5.99 -16.96
CA HIS A 84 -2.73 -5.03 -17.38
C HIS A 84 -3.60 -4.69 -16.19
N LEU A 85 -3.75 -3.40 -15.94
CA LEU A 85 -4.57 -2.88 -14.87
C LEU A 85 -5.61 -1.91 -15.45
N LEU A 86 -6.89 -2.19 -15.19
CA LEU A 86 -8.01 -1.31 -15.49
C LEU A 86 -8.48 -0.64 -14.20
N ILE A 87 -8.36 0.67 -14.14
CA ILE A 87 -8.69 1.51 -12.99
C ILE A 87 -10.07 2.12 -13.22
N LYS A 88 -10.98 1.90 -12.28
CA LYS A 88 -12.36 2.38 -12.36
C LYS A 88 -12.66 3.27 -11.16
N PRO A 89 -13.09 4.53 -11.35
CA PRO A 89 -13.33 5.48 -10.25
C PRO A 89 -14.45 5.05 -9.29
N HIS A 90 -15.44 4.31 -9.79
CA HIS A 90 -16.66 3.97 -9.04
C HIS A 90 -16.93 2.46 -8.96
N ALA A 91 -15.97 1.62 -9.31
CA ALA A 91 -16.09 0.17 -9.27
C ALA A 91 -14.75 -0.47 -8.91
N ALA A 92 -14.77 -1.77 -8.65
CA ALA A 92 -13.54 -2.51 -8.39
C ALA A 92 -12.63 -2.51 -9.63
N ASN A 93 -11.34 -2.24 -9.41
CA ASN A 93 -10.32 -2.37 -10.42
C ASN A 93 -10.21 -3.80 -10.92
N GLN A 94 -9.73 -3.99 -12.15
CA GLN A 94 -9.54 -5.30 -12.76
C GLN A 94 -8.09 -5.44 -13.20
N ALA A 95 -7.56 -6.65 -13.09
CA ALA A 95 -6.17 -6.93 -13.42
C ALA A 95 -6.02 -8.22 -14.22
N GLN A 96 -4.97 -8.27 -15.04
CA GLN A 96 -4.54 -9.45 -15.79
C GLN A 96 -3.02 -9.57 -15.73
N ILE A 97 -2.53 -10.79 -15.79
CA ILE A 97 -1.13 -11.12 -16.05
C ILE A 97 -1.08 -11.89 -17.36
N ASN A 98 -0.36 -11.37 -18.33
CA ASN A 98 -0.35 -11.87 -19.72
C ASN A 98 -1.79 -11.90 -20.26
N ARG A 99 -2.34 -13.11 -20.48
CA ARG A 99 -3.71 -13.33 -20.96
C ARG A 99 -4.66 -13.81 -19.87
N THR A 100 -4.17 -13.97 -18.63
CA THR A 100 -4.94 -14.54 -17.53
C THR A 100 -5.52 -13.41 -16.67
N ARG A 101 -6.85 -13.35 -16.60
CA ARG A 101 -7.55 -12.44 -15.69
C ARG A 101 -7.37 -12.90 -14.25
N LEU A 102 -7.06 -11.97 -13.36
CA LEU A 102 -6.89 -12.21 -11.93
C LEU A 102 -8.25 -12.12 -11.22
N ARG A 103 -8.38 -12.86 -10.13
CA ARG A 103 -9.57 -12.79 -9.25
C ARG A 103 -9.61 -11.48 -8.49
N SER A 104 -8.44 -10.95 -8.12
CA SER A 104 -8.28 -9.69 -7.43
C SER A 104 -7.07 -8.93 -7.98
N PRO A 105 -7.13 -7.60 -8.14
CA PRO A 105 -5.96 -6.78 -8.47
C PRO A 105 -4.79 -6.99 -7.51
N ARG A 106 -5.05 -7.36 -6.24
CA ARG A 106 -4.00 -7.63 -5.25
C ARG A 106 -3.02 -8.73 -5.65
N GLU A 107 -3.41 -9.61 -6.57
CA GLU A 107 -2.52 -10.64 -7.11
C GLU A 107 -1.39 -10.06 -7.99
N LEU A 108 -1.46 -8.75 -8.35
CA LEU A 108 -0.35 -8.03 -8.97
C LEU A 108 0.76 -7.62 -7.99
N LEU A 109 0.45 -7.53 -6.69
CA LEU A 109 1.44 -7.12 -5.69
C LEU A 109 2.65 -8.07 -5.71
N GLY A 110 3.85 -7.48 -5.75
CA GLY A 110 5.10 -8.23 -5.81
C GLY A 110 5.48 -8.77 -7.20
N VAL A 111 4.62 -8.66 -8.21
CA VAL A 111 4.90 -9.05 -9.61
C VAL A 111 5.88 -8.07 -10.25
N VAL A 112 5.56 -6.78 -10.24
CA VAL A 112 6.47 -5.71 -10.63
C VAL A 112 7.02 -5.09 -9.35
N LYS A 113 8.34 -5.18 -9.15
CA LYS A 113 9.01 -4.64 -7.96
C LYS A 113 9.59 -3.28 -8.30
N THR A 114 9.17 -2.26 -7.59
CA THR A 114 9.64 -0.88 -7.76
C THR A 114 10.04 -0.27 -6.43
N VAL A 115 10.97 0.65 -6.49
CA VAL A 115 11.25 1.61 -5.42
C VAL A 115 11.00 2.99 -5.99
N LEU A 116 10.08 3.71 -5.41
CA LEU A 116 9.79 5.09 -5.77
C LEU A 116 10.36 6.01 -4.70
N PHE A 117 11.08 7.04 -5.14
CA PHE A 117 11.48 8.16 -4.30
C PHE A 117 10.84 9.44 -4.84
N SER A 118 10.18 10.17 -3.98
CA SER A 118 9.46 11.39 -4.30
C SER A 118 9.68 12.45 -3.21
N PRO A 119 9.47 13.75 -3.49
CA PRO A 119 9.55 14.79 -2.46
C PRO A 119 8.61 14.55 -1.27
N GLU A 120 7.48 13.88 -1.49
CA GLU A 120 6.51 13.51 -0.47
C GLU A 120 7.09 12.52 0.56
N ASP A 121 8.12 11.75 0.21
CA ASP A 121 8.76 10.78 1.11
C ASP A 121 9.51 11.46 2.27
N LEU A 122 9.80 12.75 2.17
CA LEU A 122 10.29 13.55 3.31
C LEU A 122 9.29 13.53 4.49
N ALA A 123 8.02 13.30 4.22
CA ALA A 123 7.00 13.13 5.24
C ALA A 123 7.19 11.84 6.07
N LEU A 124 7.97 10.86 5.62
CA LEU A 124 8.31 9.68 6.44
C LEU A 124 9.08 10.08 7.69
N VAL A 125 9.94 11.10 7.59
CA VAL A 125 10.73 11.59 8.72
C VAL A 125 9.98 12.67 9.50
N ARG A 126 9.34 13.62 8.82
CA ARG A 126 8.75 14.81 9.41
C ARG A 126 7.26 14.71 9.68
N GLY A 127 6.57 13.78 9.03
CA GLY A 127 5.12 13.63 9.08
C GLY A 127 4.64 12.71 10.19
N GLU A 128 3.33 12.46 10.16
CA GLU A 128 2.59 11.67 11.14
C GLU A 128 2.96 10.18 11.12
N PRO A 129 2.84 9.47 12.24
CA PRO A 129 3.08 8.02 12.34
C PRO A 129 2.27 7.17 11.34
N ALA A 130 1.13 7.67 10.91
CA ALA A 130 0.30 6.99 9.91
C ALA A 130 1.02 6.78 8.57
N GLY A 131 1.79 7.79 8.11
CA GLY A 131 2.60 7.69 6.89
C GLY A 131 3.69 6.62 7.01
N ARG A 132 4.38 6.55 8.16
CA ARG A 132 5.39 5.51 8.41
C ARG A 132 4.79 4.11 8.43
N ARG A 133 3.62 3.94 9.06
CA ARG A 133 2.90 2.64 9.02
C ARG A 133 2.50 2.26 7.61
N ALA A 134 1.95 3.19 6.84
CA ALA A 134 1.58 2.94 5.46
C ALA A 134 2.78 2.54 4.59
N TYR A 135 3.94 3.15 4.81
CA TYR A 135 5.18 2.79 4.13
C TYR A 135 5.60 1.34 4.45
N LEU A 136 5.65 0.94 5.74
CA LEU A 136 5.95 -0.44 6.13
C LEU A 136 4.93 -1.41 5.53
N ASP A 137 3.64 -1.10 5.60
CA ASP A 137 2.57 -1.94 5.06
C ASP A 137 2.70 -2.12 3.54
N SER A 138 3.15 -1.11 2.80
CA SER A 138 3.39 -1.20 1.36
C SER A 138 4.54 -2.14 1.01
N ILE A 139 5.62 -2.11 1.77
CA ILE A 139 6.76 -3.03 1.61
C ILE A 139 6.33 -4.46 1.95
N ILE A 140 5.62 -4.65 3.06
CA ILE A 140 5.09 -5.95 3.47
C ILE A 140 4.19 -6.53 2.38
N ALA A 141 3.26 -5.73 1.85
CA ALA A 141 2.36 -6.14 0.78
C ALA A 141 3.10 -6.58 -0.50
N SER A 142 4.18 -5.88 -0.86
CA SER A 142 5.01 -6.25 -2.02
C SER A 142 5.82 -7.53 -1.79
N ARG A 143 6.29 -7.79 -0.55
CA ARG A 143 7.06 -8.98 -0.20
C ARG A 143 6.18 -10.20 0.05
N THR A 144 5.04 -10.00 0.68
CA THR A 144 4.12 -11.06 1.13
C THR A 144 2.67 -10.63 0.83
N PRO A 145 2.19 -10.79 -0.43
CA PRO A 145 0.88 -10.31 -0.86
C PRO A 145 -0.31 -10.77 -0.01
N ARG A 146 -0.19 -11.95 0.64
CA ARG A 146 -1.21 -12.44 1.59
C ARG A 146 -1.46 -11.44 2.72
N LEU A 147 -0.42 -10.80 3.24
CA LEU A 147 -0.53 -9.83 4.34
C LEU A 147 -1.24 -8.54 3.93
N ALA A 148 -1.28 -8.20 2.65
CA ALA A 148 -2.14 -7.12 2.17
C ALA A 148 -3.63 -7.43 2.36
N GLY A 149 -4.02 -8.72 2.26
CA GLY A 149 -5.36 -9.19 2.61
C GLY A 149 -5.66 -9.01 4.09
N VAL A 150 -4.77 -9.50 4.96
CA VAL A 150 -4.88 -9.36 6.41
C VAL A 150 -5.04 -7.89 6.83
N LYS A 151 -4.21 -7.00 6.26
CA LYS A 151 -4.29 -5.56 6.54
C LYS A 151 -5.62 -4.96 6.11
N ALA A 152 -6.14 -5.34 4.95
CA ALA A 152 -7.43 -4.84 4.48
C ALA A 152 -8.60 -5.35 5.34
N ASP A 153 -8.55 -6.59 5.80
CA ASP A 153 -9.54 -7.14 6.73
C ASP A 153 -9.47 -6.43 8.09
N TYR A 154 -8.26 -6.18 8.61
CA TYR A 154 -8.06 -5.36 9.81
C TYR A 154 -8.70 -3.97 9.67
N ASP A 155 -8.43 -3.26 8.58
CA ASP A 155 -8.99 -1.92 8.34
C ASP A 155 -10.52 -1.93 8.24
N LYS A 156 -11.08 -2.97 7.62
CA LYS A 156 -12.52 -3.17 7.51
C LYS A 156 -13.16 -3.38 8.89
N VAL A 157 -12.59 -4.27 9.71
CA VAL A 157 -13.08 -4.54 11.07
C VAL A 157 -12.97 -3.30 11.93
N LEU A 158 -11.84 -2.59 11.88
CA LEU A 158 -11.63 -1.34 12.62
C LEU A 158 -12.67 -0.27 12.24
N LYS A 159 -12.97 -0.14 10.95
CA LYS A 159 -14.01 0.80 10.47
C LYS A 159 -15.39 0.43 11.00
N GLN A 160 -15.76 -0.86 10.98
CA GLN A 160 -17.03 -1.35 11.48
C GLN A 160 -17.16 -1.15 12.99
N ARG A 161 -16.12 -1.47 13.75
CA ARG A 161 -16.05 -1.23 15.19
C ARG A 161 -16.23 0.25 15.52
N ASN A 162 -15.49 1.12 14.86
CA ASN A 162 -15.59 2.57 15.06
C ASN A 162 -16.98 3.13 14.70
N ALA A 163 -17.64 2.59 13.69
CA ALA A 163 -19.00 2.95 13.34
C ALA A 163 -20.00 2.54 14.43
N LEU A 164 -19.86 1.32 14.98
CA LEU A 164 -20.67 0.83 16.07
C LEU A 164 -20.49 1.69 17.34
N LEU A 165 -19.26 2.02 17.72
CA LEU A 165 -18.96 2.89 18.85
C LEU A 165 -19.63 4.27 18.71
N LYS A 166 -19.62 4.83 17.51
CA LYS A 166 -20.27 6.13 17.22
C LYS A 166 -21.80 6.02 17.35
N SER A 167 -22.42 5.00 16.76
CA SER A 167 -23.87 4.82 16.78
C SER A 167 -24.41 4.42 18.16
N ALA A 168 -23.68 3.57 18.88
CA ALA A 168 -24.07 3.08 20.19
C ALA A 168 -23.64 4.02 21.34
N SER A 169 -22.95 5.11 21.07
CA SER A 169 -22.39 5.99 22.11
C SER A 169 -23.42 6.53 23.09
N ALA A 170 -24.64 6.80 22.64
CA ALA A 170 -25.74 7.27 23.50
C ALA A 170 -26.32 6.15 24.39
N SER A 171 -26.41 4.92 23.88
CA SER A 171 -26.88 3.75 24.62
C SER A 171 -25.82 3.25 25.62
N LEU A 172 -24.56 3.26 25.23
CA LEU A 172 -23.43 2.90 26.09
C LEU A 172 -23.23 3.87 27.26
N ARG A 173 -23.54 5.16 27.09
CA ARG A 173 -23.48 6.16 28.14
C ARG A 173 -24.62 6.02 29.19
N ARG A 174 -25.75 5.44 28.79
CA ARG A 174 -26.93 5.24 29.69
C ARG A 174 -26.83 4.00 30.60
N GLY A 175 -25.81 3.18 30.38
CA GLY A 175 -25.50 2.00 31.20
C GLY A 175 -26.06 0.70 30.64
N TYR A 176 -25.54 -0.38 31.17
CA TYR A 176 -25.72 -1.78 30.73
C TYR A 176 -27.14 -2.37 30.97
N SER A 177 -28.08 -1.60 31.44
CA SER A 177 -29.42 -2.07 31.83
C SER A 177 -30.41 -2.15 30.66
N ASP A 178 -30.04 -1.70 29.48
CA ASP A 178 -30.88 -1.71 28.27
C ASP A 178 -30.45 -2.87 27.33
N SER A 179 -31.45 -3.60 26.81
CA SER A 179 -31.22 -4.72 25.87
C SER A 179 -30.34 -4.33 24.66
N ASP A 180 -30.48 -3.10 24.17
CA ASP A 180 -29.72 -2.56 23.05
C ASP A 180 -28.24 -2.33 23.41
N GLY A 181 -27.97 -1.93 24.67
CA GLY A 181 -26.61 -1.78 25.20
C GLY A 181 -25.87 -3.11 25.31
N ALA A 182 -26.55 -4.15 25.82
CA ALA A 182 -25.98 -5.49 25.93
C ALA A 182 -25.67 -6.11 24.56
N ALA A 183 -26.56 -5.95 23.58
CA ALA A 183 -26.35 -6.42 22.21
C ALA A 183 -25.17 -5.70 21.50
N ALA A 184 -25.05 -4.38 21.74
CA ALA A 184 -23.93 -3.59 21.21
C ALA A 184 -22.59 -4.05 21.80
N LEU A 185 -22.53 -4.37 23.09
CA LEU A 185 -21.32 -4.90 23.76
C LEU A 185 -20.91 -6.28 23.22
N ALA A 186 -21.83 -7.22 23.12
CA ALA A 186 -21.53 -8.55 22.57
C ALA A 186 -21.00 -8.44 21.12
N THR A 187 -21.51 -7.46 20.37
CA THR A 187 -21.00 -7.16 19.01
C THR A 187 -19.60 -6.56 19.08
N LEU A 188 -19.31 -5.66 20.03
CA LEU A 188 -17.96 -5.10 20.21
C LEU A 188 -16.95 -6.18 20.59
N ASP A 189 -17.28 -7.10 21.49
CA ASP A 189 -16.41 -8.22 21.88
C ASP A 189 -16.00 -9.05 20.66
N THR A 190 -16.96 -9.30 19.75
CA THR A 190 -16.69 -10.01 18.48
C THR A 190 -15.71 -9.24 17.60
N TRP A 191 -15.90 -7.93 17.46
CA TRP A 191 -14.98 -7.09 16.68
C TRP A 191 -13.61 -6.97 17.34
N ASP A 192 -13.55 -6.89 18.67
CA ASP A 192 -12.31 -6.80 19.42
C ASP A 192 -11.47 -8.06 19.31
N ALA A 193 -12.08 -9.24 19.39
CA ALA A 193 -11.40 -10.50 19.12
C ALA A 193 -10.83 -10.59 17.71
N GLN A 194 -11.60 -10.14 16.69
CA GLN A 194 -11.10 -10.11 15.32
C GLN A 194 -9.97 -9.09 15.13
N LEU A 195 -10.07 -7.90 15.73
CA LEU A 195 -9.02 -6.89 15.69
C LEU A 195 -7.74 -7.38 16.36
N ALA A 196 -7.83 -8.06 17.50
CA ALA A 196 -6.69 -8.62 18.19
C ALA A 196 -5.95 -9.61 17.28
N ARG A 197 -6.66 -10.58 16.70
CA ARG A 197 -6.08 -11.58 15.81
C ARG A 197 -5.46 -11.00 14.55
N LEU A 198 -6.15 -10.09 13.85
CA LEU A 198 -5.63 -9.48 12.62
C LEU A 198 -4.52 -8.47 12.95
N GLY A 199 -4.67 -7.72 14.05
CA GLY A 199 -3.70 -6.73 14.52
C GLY A 199 -2.37 -7.36 14.91
N ALA A 200 -2.40 -8.51 15.59
CA ALA A 200 -1.21 -9.27 15.96
C ALA A 200 -0.40 -9.64 14.70
N GLN A 201 -1.03 -10.16 13.66
CA GLN A 201 -0.35 -10.49 12.40
C GLN A 201 0.25 -9.26 11.71
N VAL A 202 -0.44 -8.12 11.73
CA VAL A 202 0.07 -6.85 11.17
C VAL A 202 1.28 -6.37 11.97
N ILE A 203 1.23 -6.44 13.30
CA ILE A 203 2.33 -6.01 14.18
C ILE A 203 3.54 -6.94 14.00
N ALA A 204 3.34 -8.25 14.02
CA ALA A 204 4.41 -9.24 13.80
C ALA A 204 5.11 -9.00 12.45
N ALA A 205 4.36 -8.77 11.38
CA ALA A 205 4.92 -8.48 10.07
C ALA A 205 5.74 -7.18 10.03
N ARG A 206 5.30 -6.13 10.73
CA ARG A 206 6.04 -4.87 10.83
C ARG A 206 7.32 -5.02 11.63
N LEU A 207 7.28 -5.74 12.74
CA LEU A 207 8.45 -6.07 13.55
C LEU A 207 9.49 -6.83 12.72
N ALA A 208 9.06 -7.91 12.07
CA ALA A 208 9.95 -8.70 11.21
C ALA A 208 10.56 -7.89 10.06
N LEU A 209 9.79 -6.94 9.48
CA LEU A 209 10.33 -6.04 8.46
C LEU A 209 11.36 -5.07 9.04
N VAL A 210 11.08 -4.46 10.20
CA VAL A 210 12.03 -3.53 10.86
C VAL A 210 13.32 -4.25 11.19
N ASP A 211 13.25 -5.47 11.75
CA ASP A 211 14.45 -6.28 12.03
C ASP A 211 15.25 -6.56 10.75
N ALA A 212 14.58 -6.93 9.67
CA ALA A 212 15.23 -7.16 8.39
C ALA A 212 15.90 -5.90 7.79
N LEU A 213 15.49 -4.72 8.23
CA LEU A 213 16.06 -3.44 7.77
C LEU A 213 17.20 -2.92 8.66
N LEU A 214 17.37 -3.46 9.89
CA LEU A 214 18.36 -2.94 10.85
C LEU A 214 19.78 -2.95 10.32
N ASP A 215 20.18 -3.97 9.56
CA ASP A 215 21.53 -4.06 8.99
C ASP A 215 21.68 -3.22 7.71
N HIS A 216 20.60 -3.01 6.98
CA HIS A 216 20.64 -2.36 5.68
C HIS A 216 20.56 -0.83 5.75
N ILE A 217 19.78 -0.28 6.68
CA ILE A 217 19.57 1.16 6.79
C ILE A 217 20.85 1.91 7.17
N PRO A 218 21.62 1.51 8.20
CA PRO A 218 22.87 2.19 8.54
C PRO A 218 23.88 2.13 7.39
N ALA A 219 24.02 0.99 6.75
CA ALA A 219 24.93 0.80 5.62
C ALA A 219 24.55 1.69 4.41
N ALA A 220 23.28 1.73 4.03
CA ALA A 220 22.80 2.59 2.97
C ALA A 220 22.95 4.07 3.30
N TYR A 221 22.65 4.45 4.54
CA TYR A 221 22.73 5.84 4.99
C TYR A 221 24.17 6.34 5.05
N SER A 222 25.11 5.55 5.55
CA SER A 222 26.53 5.92 5.58
C SER A 222 27.11 6.09 4.17
N GLY A 223 26.62 5.33 3.19
CA GLY A 223 26.98 5.53 1.78
C GLY A 223 26.50 6.85 1.18
N LEU A 224 25.41 7.40 1.68
CA LEU A 224 24.84 8.69 1.22
C LEU A 224 25.36 9.89 2.02
N ALA A 225 25.61 9.72 3.30
CA ALA A 225 25.96 10.78 4.23
C ALA A 225 27.00 10.29 5.26
N PRO A 226 28.25 10.02 4.83
CA PRO A 226 29.26 9.38 5.67
C PRO A 226 29.64 10.17 6.92
N GLU A 227 29.50 11.49 6.88
CA GLU A 227 29.83 12.39 8.01
C GLU A 227 28.64 12.60 8.98
N SER A 228 27.48 12.05 8.67
CA SER A 228 26.28 12.17 9.49
C SER A 228 26.23 11.12 10.59
N ARG A 229 25.44 11.38 11.65
CA ARG A 229 25.14 10.38 12.67
C ARG A 229 24.43 9.19 12.03
N PRO A 230 24.72 7.94 12.45
CA PRO A 230 24.06 6.75 11.92
C PRO A 230 22.54 6.87 12.01
N ALA A 231 21.84 6.44 10.95
CA ALA A 231 20.39 6.33 11.00
C ALA A 231 20.00 5.12 11.86
N HIS A 232 19.00 5.32 12.72
CA HIS A 232 18.45 4.25 13.56
C HIS A 232 16.95 4.14 13.33
N VAL A 233 16.45 2.91 13.27
CA VAL A 233 15.02 2.59 13.08
C VAL A 233 14.58 1.68 14.21
N GLU A 234 13.46 2.04 14.83
CA GLU A 234 12.85 1.29 15.93
C GLU A 234 11.35 1.21 15.73
N TYR A 235 10.74 0.07 16.02
CA TYR A 235 9.28 -0.06 16.06
C TYR A 235 8.79 0.17 17.49
N LYS A 236 8.02 1.25 17.67
CA LYS A 236 7.38 1.57 18.98
C LYS A 236 5.90 1.23 18.92
N SER A 237 5.46 0.44 19.89
CA SER A 237 4.07 0.05 20.08
C SER A 237 3.61 0.35 21.51
N THR A 238 2.33 0.62 21.70
CA THR A 238 1.69 0.67 23.02
C THR A 238 1.28 -0.72 23.54
N ILE A 239 1.31 -1.72 22.66
CA ILE A 239 1.08 -3.12 22.99
C ILE A 239 2.44 -3.74 23.29
N ASP A 240 2.49 -4.62 24.29
CA ASP A 240 3.70 -5.41 24.56
C ASP A 240 4.00 -6.29 23.36
N THR A 241 5.18 -6.10 22.80
CA THR A 241 5.68 -6.81 21.62
C THR A 241 6.88 -7.70 21.94
N SER A 242 7.17 -7.90 23.23
CA SER A 242 8.32 -8.69 23.69
C SER A 242 8.13 -10.19 23.41
N ASP A 243 6.91 -10.68 23.47
CA ASP A 243 6.58 -12.07 23.18
C ASP A 243 6.02 -12.18 21.75
N ARG A 244 6.95 -12.44 20.82
CA ARG A 244 6.61 -12.59 19.38
C ARG A 244 5.85 -13.88 19.08
N GLU A 245 6.08 -14.95 19.84
CA GLU A 245 5.37 -16.22 19.67
C GLU A 245 3.90 -16.04 19.96
N VAL A 246 3.55 -15.25 20.98
CA VAL A 246 2.16 -14.91 21.28
C VAL A 246 1.52 -14.08 20.16
N LEU A 247 2.27 -13.13 19.56
CA LEU A 247 1.75 -12.34 18.45
C LEU A 247 1.55 -13.17 17.17
N GLU A 248 2.32 -14.23 16.97
CA GLU A 248 2.21 -15.11 15.81
C GLU A 248 1.17 -16.22 15.99
N ALA A 249 0.88 -16.59 17.24
CA ALA A 249 -0.07 -17.65 17.60
C ALA A 249 -1.55 -17.18 17.62
N VAL A 250 -1.81 -15.88 17.63
CA VAL A 250 -3.14 -15.27 17.60
C VAL A 250 -3.61 -15.10 16.14
#